data_733dfbc3c033caeed08b78f16b6e8383
#
_entry.id   733dfbc3c033caeed08b78f16b6e8383
#
_cell.length_a   1.000
_cell.length_b   1.000
_cell.length_c   1.000
_cell.angle_alpha   90.00
_cell.angle_beta   90.00
_cell.angle_gamma   90.00
#
_symmetry.space_group_name_H-M   'P 1'
#
loop_
_entity.id
_entity.type
_entity.pdbx_description
1 polymer ?
#
loop_
_entity_poly.entity_id
_entity_poly.type
_entity_poly.pdbx_seq_one_letter_code
_entity_poly.pdbx_strand_id
1 'polypeptide(L)'
;MGSDQGSAADDPIRLYYSNKTQEILHKYGPGPRVHFHVGLYPDGPPDSTAPQCVLQQRLLDAQERIVEHAARSWGACEAPPRRLLDIGCGLGGTSLYWAQEHGASVTSLTVAAEHIPIVRHFARHAGVGGRVRPVLADVHDLDQTRAYDAVYANESSGYTDRTRLFEVVAKALEPGGWFGIQEHFAGRSAWREFIDGYYRTRLGLRGEYLTAAEAAGFELVNEEDVTDSVAEFWVQSMAWNTAELDRLRAGAGPGADAEPGAWTGERLEQSTLAHSRFFRLWRDHAVQTRLLRFRLGGRR
;
A
#
# COMPACT_ATOMS: atom_id res chain seq x y z
N MET A 1 -12.33 31.44 -21.08
CA MET A 1 -12.17 30.74 -19.83
C MET A 1 -11.31 29.51 -20.14
N GLY A 2 -10.00 29.66 -19.97
CA GLY A 2 -9.05 28.57 -20.22
C GLY A 2 -9.07 27.60 -19.06
N SER A 3 -9.39 26.36 -19.33
CA SER A 3 -9.19 25.23 -18.40
C SER A 3 -7.69 25.01 -18.27
N ASP A 4 -7.16 25.30 -17.09
CA ASP A 4 -5.82 24.97 -16.67
C ASP A 4 -5.70 23.43 -16.59
N GLN A 5 -5.34 22.80 -17.69
CA GLN A 5 -4.90 21.40 -17.73
C GLN A 5 -3.43 21.44 -17.34
N GLY A 6 -3.16 21.43 -16.03
CA GLY A 6 -1.84 21.11 -15.52
C GLY A 6 -1.39 19.79 -16.16
N SER A 7 -0.24 19.81 -16.80
CA SER A 7 0.32 18.66 -17.52
C SER A 7 0.34 17.45 -16.58
N ALA A 8 -0.15 16.31 -17.05
CA ALA A 8 -0.15 15.05 -16.30
C ALA A 8 1.26 14.61 -15.82
N ALA A 9 2.31 15.27 -16.32
CA ALA A 9 3.70 15.06 -15.91
C ALA A 9 4.06 15.70 -14.56
N ASP A 10 3.29 16.70 -14.08
CA ASP A 10 3.62 17.48 -12.89
C ASP A 10 2.83 17.07 -11.63
N ASP A 11 2.15 15.92 -11.65
CA ASP A 11 1.44 15.41 -10.48
C ASP A 11 2.44 15.05 -9.35
N PRO A 12 2.40 15.72 -8.18
CA PRO A 12 3.34 15.48 -7.09
C PRO A 12 3.36 14.04 -6.58
N ILE A 13 2.24 13.32 -6.69
CA ILE A 13 2.13 11.92 -6.26
C ILE A 13 2.87 11.02 -7.26
N ARG A 14 2.70 11.25 -8.55
CA ARG A 14 3.43 10.52 -9.60
C ARG A 14 4.93 10.69 -9.43
N LEU A 15 5.39 11.94 -9.30
CA LEU A 15 6.81 12.25 -9.11
C LEU A 15 7.38 11.60 -7.84
N TYR A 16 6.62 11.59 -6.75
CA TYR A 16 7.02 10.96 -5.51
C TYR A 16 7.30 9.46 -5.70
N TYR A 17 6.39 8.72 -6.34
CA TYR A 17 6.54 7.28 -6.55
C TYR A 17 7.62 6.95 -7.58
N SER A 18 7.74 7.73 -8.67
CA SER A 18 8.81 7.57 -9.65
C SER A 18 10.18 7.64 -8.99
N ASN A 19 10.40 8.65 -8.14
CA ASN A 19 11.67 8.84 -7.44
C ASN A 19 11.93 7.77 -6.36
N LYS A 20 10.88 7.12 -5.84
CA LYS A 20 10.99 6.11 -4.78
C LYS A 20 11.15 4.67 -5.30
N THR A 21 10.88 4.42 -6.55
CA THR A 21 10.85 3.05 -7.11
C THR A 21 12.15 2.29 -6.85
N GLN A 22 13.31 2.91 -7.06
CA GLN A 22 14.61 2.27 -6.82
C GLN A 22 14.87 2.01 -5.33
N GLU A 23 14.51 2.95 -4.45
CA GLU A 23 14.61 2.75 -3.01
C GLU A 23 13.74 1.60 -2.52
N ILE A 24 12.50 1.50 -3.05
CA ILE A 24 11.57 0.42 -2.74
C ILE A 24 12.14 -0.92 -3.18
N LEU A 25 12.65 -1.02 -4.41
CA LEU A 25 13.25 -2.24 -4.93
C LEU A 25 14.49 -2.65 -4.12
N HIS A 26 15.32 -1.71 -3.71
CA HIS A 26 16.50 -2.00 -2.89
C HIS A 26 16.13 -2.52 -1.50
N LYS A 27 15.13 -1.90 -0.85
CA LYS A 27 14.72 -2.26 0.51
C LYS A 27 13.80 -3.47 0.57
N TYR A 28 12.88 -3.60 -0.38
CA TYR A 28 11.79 -4.59 -0.38
C TYR A 28 11.84 -5.55 -1.58
N GLY A 29 12.88 -5.45 -2.42
CA GLY A 29 13.12 -6.39 -3.52
C GLY A 29 13.88 -7.65 -3.08
N PRO A 30 14.31 -8.46 -4.06
CA PRO A 30 14.22 -8.21 -5.50
C PRO A 30 12.87 -8.59 -6.17
N GLY A 31 11.91 -9.10 -5.42
CA GLY A 31 10.63 -9.54 -5.96
C GLY A 31 10.52 -11.08 -6.09
N PRO A 32 9.48 -11.60 -6.78
CA PRO A 32 8.48 -10.87 -7.55
C PRO A 32 7.42 -10.11 -6.74
N ARG A 33 7.13 -10.48 -5.47
CA ARG A 33 6.18 -9.77 -4.61
C ARG A 33 6.90 -8.66 -3.86
N VAL A 34 6.82 -7.44 -4.38
CA VAL A 34 7.37 -6.24 -3.75
C VAL A 34 6.23 -5.38 -3.23
N HIS A 35 6.20 -5.21 -1.92
CA HIS A 35 5.21 -4.41 -1.20
C HIS A 35 5.81 -3.07 -0.74
N PHE A 36 4.96 -2.05 -0.66
CA PHE A 36 5.32 -0.76 -0.07
C PHE A 36 4.19 -0.27 0.85
N HIS A 37 4.04 -0.95 1.96
CA HIS A 37 3.09 -0.68 3.04
C HIS A 37 3.65 -1.24 4.36
N VAL A 38 2.98 -0.99 5.48
CA VAL A 38 3.38 -1.57 6.77
C VAL A 38 3.20 -3.09 6.81
N GLY A 39 3.87 -3.72 7.76
CA GLY A 39 3.77 -5.16 8.00
C GLY A 39 3.19 -5.49 9.37
N LEU A 40 2.74 -6.73 9.54
CA LEU A 40 2.12 -7.25 10.76
C LEU A 40 3.08 -8.09 11.60
N TYR A 41 3.19 -7.77 12.89
CA TYR A 41 4.01 -8.45 13.90
C TYR A 41 3.14 -8.93 15.08
N PRO A 42 2.37 -10.01 14.91
CA PRO A 42 1.41 -10.45 15.94
C PRO A 42 2.09 -11.06 17.17
N ASP A 43 3.31 -11.61 17.00
CA ASP A 43 4.04 -12.33 18.05
C ASP A 43 4.98 -11.43 18.88
N GLY A 44 4.87 -10.11 18.69
CA GLY A 44 5.71 -9.12 19.36
C GLY A 44 7.04 -8.81 18.62
N PRO A 45 7.92 -7.99 19.24
CA PRO A 45 9.10 -7.48 18.57
C PRO A 45 10.18 -8.56 18.38
N PRO A 46 10.66 -8.80 17.15
CA PRO A 46 11.84 -9.61 16.92
C PRO A 46 13.12 -8.84 17.27
N ASP A 47 14.24 -9.57 17.39
CA ASP A 47 15.55 -8.97 17.64
C ASP A 47 15.95 -7.97 16.54
N SER A 48 16.14 -6.69 16.90
CA SER A 48 16.50 -5.60 15.96
C SER A 48 18.01 -5.51 15.68
N THR A 49 18.85 -6.39 16.27
CA THR A 49 20.31 -6.42 16.06
C THR A 49 20.74 -7.42 14.99
N ALA A 50 19.79 -8.06 14.30
CA ALA A 50 20.06 -9.04 13.27
C ALA A 50 20.80 -8.44 12.04
N PRO A 51 21.51 -9.28 11.25
CA PRO A 51 22.12 -8.84 9.99
C PRO A 51 21.10 -8.22 9.03
N GLN A 52 21.55 -7.27 8.18
CA GLN A 52 20.71 -6.51 7.24
C GLN A 52 19.78 -7.40 6.39
N CYS A 53 20.28 -8.52 5.84
CA CYS A 53 19.48 -9.43 5.04
C CYS A 53 18.37 -10.13 5.84
N VAL A 54 18.60 -10.41 7.14
CA VAL A 54 17.59 -10.98 8.03
C VAL A 54 16.53 -9.93 8.36
N LEU A 55 16.94 -8.68 8.62
CA LEU A 55 16.00 -7.57 8.84
C LEU A 55 15.15 -7.30 7.60
N GLN A 56 15.76 -7.34 6.41
CA GLN A 56 15.05 -7.24 5.15
C GLN A 56 13.99 -8.34 5.01
N GLN A 57 14.37 -9.61 5.20
CA GLN A 57 13.43 -10.73 5.10
C GLN A 57 12.26 -10.59 6.08
N ARG A 58 12.52 -10.14 7.31
CA ARG A 58 11.46 -9.90 8.31
C ARG A 58 10.46 -8.81 7.90
N LEU A 59 10.96 -7.74 7.24
CA LEU A 59 10.08 -6.71 6.69
C LEU A 59 9.19 -7.29 5.59
N LEU A 60 9.77 -8.07 4.67
CA LEU A 60 9.01 -8.72 3.60
C LEU A 60 7.95 -9.69 4.15
N ASP A 61 8.33 -10.57 5.08
CA ASP A 61 7.42 -11.54 5.70
C ASP A 61 6.28 -10.83 6.46
N ALA A 62 6.57 -9.71 7.11
CA ALA A 62 5.56 -8.95 7.82
C ALA A 62 4.58 -8.25 6.85
N GLN A 63 5.07 -7.75 5.72
CA GLN A 63 4.23 -7.18 4.67
C GLN A 63 3.33 -8.23 3.99
N GLU A 64 3.84 -9.42 3.69
CA GLU A 64 3.02 -10.55 3.22
C GLU A 64 1.97 -10.92 4.27
N ARG A 65 2.36 -11.01 5.53
CA ARG A 65 1.47 -11.41 6.63
C ARG A 65 0.26 -10.50 6.80
N ILE A 66 0.40 -9.19 6.63
CA ILE A 66 -0.76 -8.29 6.75
C ILE A 66 -1.74 -8.47 5.58
N VAL A 67 -1.25 -8.74 4.37
CA VAL A 67 -2.10 -9.03 3.20
C VAL A 67 -2.84 -10.36 3.38
N GLU A 68 -2.15 -11.40 3.84
CA GLU A 68 -2.76 -12.69 4.19
C GLU A 68 -3.81 -12.55 5.29
N HIS A 69 -3.49 -11.78 6.32
CA HIS A 69 -4.39 -11.53 7.44
C HIS A 69 -5.67 -10.82 6.98
N ALA A 70 -5.52 -9.76 6.17
CA ALA A 70 -6.65 -9.07 5.57
C ALA A 70 -7.52 -10.01 4.71
N ALA A 71 -6.90 -10.82 3.85
CA ALA A 71 -7.62 -11.79 3.02
C ALA A 71 -8.44 -12.79 3.87
N ARG A 72 -7.85 -13.32 4.94
CA ARG A 72 -8.56 -14.22 5.88
C ARG A 72 -9.69 -13.49 6.62
N SER A 73 -9.41 -12.33 7.20
CA SER A 73 -10.38 -11.51 7.93
C SER A 73 -11.59 -11.14 7.06
N TRP A 74 -11.37 -11.01 5.76
CA TRP A 74 -12.43 -10.67 4.80
C TRP A 74 -13.13 -11.88 4.17
N GLY A 75 -12.80 -13.11 4.60
CA GLY A 75 -13.42 -14.33 4.13
C GLY A 75 -13.02 -14.72 2.69
N ALA A 76 -11.89 -14.23 2.20
CA ALA A 76 -11.44 -14.54 0.84
C ALA A 76 -10.91 -15.98 0.71
N CYS A 77 -10.54 -16.62 1.83
CA CYS A 77 -10.14 -18.02 1.84
C CYS A 77 -11.33 -18.96 1.55
N GLU A 78 -12.52 -18.60 2.03
CA GLU A 78 -13.76 -19.37 1.82
C GLU A 78 -14.45 -19.02 0.51
N ALA A 79 -14.40 -17.75 0.11
CA ALA A 79 -15.03 -17.22 -1.09
C ALA A 79 -14.09 -16.27 -1.84
N PRO A 80 -13.07 -16.81 -2.54
CA PRO A 80 -12.09 -15.98 -3.25
C PRO A 80 -12.74 -15.19 -4.40
N PRO A 81 -12.36 -13.91 -4.57
CA PRO A 81 -12.83 -13.12 -5.69
C PRO A 81 -12.25 -13.66 -7.01
N ARG A 82 -13.06 -13.68 -8.07
CA ARG A 82 -12.59 -14.08 -9.40
C ARG A 82 -12.01 -12.91 -10.18
N ARG A 83 -12.60 -11.71 -10.03
CA ARG A 83 -12.18 -10.47 -10.67
C ARG A 83 -11.96 -9.41 -9.61
N LEU A 84 -10.74 -9.00 -9.43
CA LEU A 84 -10.33 -8.03 -8.41
C LEU A 84 -9.74 -6.79 -9.06
N LEU A 85 -10.10 -5.61 -8.55
CA LEU A 85 -9.43 -4.35 -8.82
C LEU A 85 -8.52 -4.01 -7.64
N ASP A 86 -7.23 -3.86 -7.89
CA ASP A 86 -6.21 -3.40 -6.92
C ASP A 86 -5.90 -1.92 -7.19
N ILE A 87 -6.37 -1.04 -6.31
CA ILE A 87 -6.23 0.41 -6.43
C ILE A 87 -4.91 0.85 -5.82
N GLY A 88 -4.05 1.48 -6.64
CA GLY A 88 -2.73 1.91 -6.19
C GLY A 88 -1.78 0.74 -5.98
N CYS A 89 -1.71 -0.17 -6.93
CA CYS A 89 -0.98 -1.44 -6.83
C CYS A 89 0.54 -1.33 -6.57
N GLY A 90 1.12 -0.13 -6.65
CA GLY A 90 2.56 0.06 -6.53
C GLY A 90 3.35 -0.86 -7.48
N LEU A 91 4.28 -1.65 -6.96
CA LEU A 91 5.06 -2.62 -7.73
C LEU A 91 4.36 -3.98 -7.88
N GLY A 92 3.10 -4.08 -7.48
CA GLY A 92 2.24 -5.22 -7.77
C GLY A 92 2.27 -6.36 -6.74
N GLY A 93 2.93 -6.20 -5.60
CA GLY A 93 3.04 -7.25 -4.59
C GLY A 93 1.68 -7.83 -4.21
N THR A 94 0.73 -6.96 -3.85
CA THR A 94 -0.64 -7.34 -3.50
C THR A 94 -1.39 -7.95 -4.68
N SER A 95 -1.26 -7.39 -5.88
CA SER A 95 -1.87 -7.95 -7.09
C SER A 95 -1.39 -9.38 -7.36
N LEU A 96 -0.10 -9.63 -7.20
CA LEU A 96 0.49 -10.96 -7.38
C LEU A 96 0.01 -11.93 -6.31
N TYR A 97 -0.09 -11.48 -5.05
CA TYR A 97 -0.65 -12.28 -3.97
C TYR A 97 -2.06 -12.78 -4.32
N TRP A 98 -2.98 -11.89 -4.68
CA TRP A 98 -4.35 -12.26 -5.05
C TRP A 98 -4.42 -13.21 -6.25
N ALA A 99 -3.54 -13.03 -7.23
CA ALA A 99 -3.49 -13.88 -8.41
C ALA A 99 -2.93 -15.29 -8.10
N GLN A 100 -1.90 -15.39 -7.24
CA GLN A 100 -1.24 -16.65 -6.90
C GLN A 100 -2.01 -17.46 -5.87
N GLU A 101 -2.40 -16.82 -4.75
CA GLU A 101 -3.01 -17.52 -3.62
C GLU A 101 -4.52 -17.77 -3.80
N HIS A 102 -5.20 -16.86 -4.51
CA HIS A 102 -6.66 -16.94 -4.68
C HIS A 102 -7.10 -17.17 -6.14
N GLY A 103 -6.17 -17.24 -7.09
CA GLY A 103 -6.48 -17.45 -8.49
C GLY A 103 -7.25 -16.30 -9.17
N ALA A 104 -7.28 -15.12 -8.55
CA ALA A 104 -7.99 -13.96 -9.05
C ALA A 104 -7.41 -13.44 -10.37
N SER A 105 -8.28 -12.95 -11.25
CA SER A 105 -7.89 -12.06 -12.35
C SER A 105 -7.85 -10.64 -11.83
N VAL A 106 -6.65 -10.03 -11.77
CA VAL A 106 -6.42 -8.74 -11.11
C VAL A 106 -6.18 -7.64 -12.14
N THR A 107 -6.97 -6.57 -12.07
CA THR A 107 -6.65 -5.30 -12.71
C THR A 107 -5.89 -4.45 -11.69
N SER A 108 -4.62 -4.17 -11.96
CA SER A 108 -3.68 -3.49 -11.07
C SER A 108 -3.54 -2.04 -11.49
N LEU A 109 -4.21 -1.13 -10.77
CA LEU A 109 -4.28 0.29 -11.13
C LEU A 109 -3.12 1.06 -10.49
N THR A 110 -2.42 1.86 -11.28
CA THR A 110 -1.36 2.76 -10.82
C THR A 110 -1.35 4.05 -11.60
N VAL A 111 -0.92 5.14 -10.95
CA VAL A 111 -0.68 6.44 -11.60
C VAL A 111 0.77 6.62 -12.04
N ALA A 112 1.68 5.71 -11.66
CA ALA A 112 3.10 5.74 -12.01
C ALA A 112 3.38 4.87 -13.24
N ALA A 113 3.75 5.49 -14.34
CA ALA A 113 3.95 4.81 -15.62
C ALA A 113 5.09 3.77 -15.58
N GLU A 114 6.15 4.06 -14.82
CA GLU A 114 7.30 3.17 -14.63
C GLU A 114 6.97 1.89 -13.86
N HIS A 115 5.89 1.84 -13.08
CA HIS A 115 5.43 0.64 -12.41
C HIS A 115 4.87 -0.41 -13.40
N ILE A 116 4.30 0.02 -14.52
CA ILE A 116 3.68 -0.88 -15.51
C ILE A 116 4.61 -1.98 -16.02
N PRO A 117 5.82 -1.67 -16.55
CA PRO A 117 6.74 -2.72 -17.01
C PRO A 117 7.25 -3.60 -15.86
N ILE A 118 7.42 -3.05 -14.64
CA ILE A 118 7.88 -3.80 -13.47
C ILE A 118 6.82 -4.82 -13.04
N VAL A 119 5.56 -4.40 -12.88
CA VAL A 119 4.45 -5.30 -12.54
C VAL A 119 4.28 -6.39 -13.59
N ARG A 120 4.37 -6.06 -14.89
CA ARG A 120 4.35 -7.07 -15.97
C ARG A 120 5.50 -8.06 -15.89
N HIS A 121 6.70 -7.57 -15.57
CA HIS A 121 7.88 -8.42 -15.39
C HIS A 121 7.67 -9.38 -14.21
N PHE A 122 7.29 -8.86 -13.05
CA PHE A 122 7.05 -9.65 -11.84
C PHE A 122 5.91 -10.66 -12.02
N ALA A 123 4.81 -10.27 -12.66
CA ALA A 123 3.69 -11.17 -12.93
C ALA A 123 4.09 -12.34 -13.82
N ARG A 124 4.91 -12.11 -14.85
CA ARG A 124 5.47 -13.19 -15.69
C ARG A 124 6.39 -14.10 -14.89
N HIS A 125 7.29 -13.52 -14.09
CA HIS A 125 8.25 -14.28 -13.27
C HIS A 125 7.53 -15.12 -12.20
N ALA A 126 6.44 -14.60 -11.65
CA ALA A 126 5.58 -15.29 -10.69
C ALA A 126 4.63 -16.32 -11.32
N GLY A 127 4.66 -16.51 -12.64
CA GLY A 127 3.78 -17.45 -13.34
C GLY A 127 2.31 -17.01 -13.49
N VAL A 128 1.99 -15.75 -13.15
CA VAL A 128 0.62 -15.20 -13.20
C VAL A 128 0.42 -14.09 -14.23
N GLY A 129 1.30 -13.99 -15.23
CA GLY A 129 1.26 -12.95 -16.26
C GLY A 129 -0.06 -12.86 -17.05
N GLY A 130 -0.79 -13.97 -17.16
CA GLY A 130 -2.13 -13.98 -17.76
C GLY A 130 -3.27 -13.55 -16.85
N ARG A 131 -3.00 -13.38 -15.54
CA ARG A 131 -4.01 -13.01 -14.53
C ARG A 131 -3.86 -11.59 -14.03
N VAL A 132 -2.66 -10.98 -14.12
CA VAL A 132 -2.38 -9.63 -13.61
C VAL A 132 -2.23 -8.67 -14.77
N ARG A 133 -3.12 -7.68 -14.83
CA ARG A 133 -3.17 -6.66 -15.87
C ARG A 133 -2.92 -5.27 -15.29
N PRO A 134 -1.68 -4.75 -15.32
CA PRO A 134 -1.41 -3.39 -14.89
C PRO A 134 -1.98 -2.35 -15.86
N VAL A 135 -2.60 -1.32 -15.31
CA VAL A 135 -3.27 -0.23 -16.03
C VAL A 135 -2.80 1.11 -15.45
N LEU A 136 -2.35 2.00 -16.33
CA LEU A 136 -2.02 3.37 -15.97
C LEU A 136 -3.29 4.22 -16.00
N ALA A 137 -3.84 4.53 -14.84
CA ALA A 137 -5.01 5.41 -14.71
C ALA A 137 -5.16 5.91 -13.25
N ASP A 138 -5.82 7.05 -13.09
CA ASP A 138 -6.38 7.46 -11.80
C ASP A 138 -7.68 6.68 -11.55
N VAL A 139 -7.92 6.30 -10.29
CA VAL A 139 -9.16 5.62 -9.90
C VAL A 139 -10.41 6.45 -10.21
N HIS A 140 -10.30 7.77 -10.13
CA HIS A 140 -11.40 8.67 -10.43
C HIS A 140 -11.81 8.71 -11.91
N ASP A 141 -10.96 8.23 -12.82
CA ASP A 141 -11.22 8.12 -14.24
C ASP A 141 -11.73 6.73 -14.65
N LEU A 142 -11.95 5.85 -13.67
CA LEU A 142 -12.45 4.51 -13.90
C LEU A 142 -13.92 4.57 -14.34
N ASP A 143 -14.22 4.03 -15.51
CA ASP A 143 -15.57 4.02 -16.09
C ASP A 143 -16.26 2.65 -16.07
N GLN A 144 -15.55 1.60 -15.67
CA GLN A 144 -16.07 0.24 -15.60
C GLN A 144 -17.31 0.16 -14.72
N THR A 145 -18.28 -0.62 -15.18
CA THR A 145 -19.54 -0.87 -14.47
C THR A 145 -19.69 -2.36 -14.24
N ARG A 146 -19.89 -2.78 -12.97
CA ARG A 146 -20.12 -4.17 -12.57
C ARG A 146 -19.06 -5.13 -13.14
N ALA A 147 -17.80 -4.70 -13.13
CA ALA A 147 -16.70 -5.45 -13.71
C ALA A 147 -15.96 -6.32 -12.69
N TYR A 148 -16.14 -6.06 -11.39
CA TYR A 148 -15.35 -6.68 -10.34
C TYR A 148 -16.22 -7.30 -9.23
N ASP A 149 -15.78 -8.44 -8.71
CA ASP A 149 -16.39 -9.10 -7.56
C ASP A 149 -15.86 -8.48 -6.25
N ALA A 150 -14.62 -7.95 -6.31
CA ALA A 150 -13.94 -7.30 -5.21
C ALA A 150 -13.07 -6.13 -5.68
N VAL A 151 -12.90 -5.16 -4.78
CA VAL A 151 -11.93 -4.06 -4.91
C VAL A 151 -11.06 -4.05 -3.67
N TYR A 152 -9.78 -3.77 -3.83
CA TYR A 152 -8.83 -3.64 -2.73
C TYR A 152 -8.04 -2.34 -2.85
N ALA A 153 -7.86 -1.64 -1.74
CA ALA A 153 -6.98 -0.49 -1.60
C ALA A 153 -6.06 -0.71 -0.39
N ASN A 154 -4.75 -0.85 -0.65
CA ASN A 154 -3.74 -1.08 0.36
C ASN A 154 -2.89 0.18 0.51
N GLU A 155 -3.12 0.94 1.58
CA GLU A 155 -2.47 2.22 1.88
C GLU A 155 -2.45 3.18 0.67
N SER A 156 -3.54 3.16 -0.09
CA SER A 156 -3.68 3.92 -1.33
C SER A 156 -4.92 4.82 -1.35
N SER A 157 -5.90 4.53 -0.51
CA SER A 157 -7.14 5.31 -0.44
C SER A 157 -6.94 6.71 0.15
N GLY A 158 -5.89 6.90 0.96
CA GLY A 158 -5.50 8.19 1.52
C GLY A 158 -5.08 9.25 0.48
N TYR A 159 -4.78 8.85 -0.75
CA TYR A 159 -4.41 9.75 -1.86
C TYR A 159 -5.62 10.26 -2.65
N THR A 160 -6.82 9.77 -2.36
CA THR A 160 -8.03 10.00 -3.17
C THR A 160 -9.06 10.87 -2.43
N ASP A 161 -9.99 11.47 -3.18
CA ASP A 161 -11.24 11.97 -2.61
C ASP A 161 -12.11 10.78 -2.22
N ARG A 162 -12.45 10.67 -0.94
CA ARG A 162 -13.13 9.51 -0.36
C ARG A 162 -14.54 9.33 -0.90
N THR A 163 -15.30 10.42 -1.01
CA THR A 163 -16.67 10.36 -1.54
C THR A 163 -16.66 9.84 -2.97
N ARG A 164 -15.84 10.43 -3.81
CA ARG A 164 -15.71 10.00 -5.21
C ARG A 164 -15.14 8.59 -5.33
N LEU A 165 -14.18 8.21 -4.48
CA LEU A 165 -13.65 6.85 -4.44
C LEU A 165 -14.77 5.81 -4.24
N PHE A 166 -15.60 5.99 -3.19
CA PHE A 166 -16.69 5.06 -2.90
C PHE A 166 -17.74 5.05 -4.01
N GLU A 167 -18.07 6.18 -4.63
CA GLU A 167 -18.98 6.25 -5.77
C GLU A 167 -18.47 5.47 -6.99
N VAL A 168 -17.18 5.63 -7.32
CA VAL A 168 -16.55 4.93 -8.45
C VAL A 168 -16.47 3.42 -8.15
N VAL A 169 -16.08 3.04 -6.94
CA VAL A 169 -16.01 1.62 -6.53
C VAL A 169 -17.39 0.99 -6.52
N ALA A 170 -18.44 1.69 -6.07
CA ALA A 170 -19.82 1.19 -6.10
C ALA A 170 -20.31 0.93 -7.53
N LYS A 171 -19.92 1.77 -8.51
CA LYS A 171 -20.21 1.56 -9.93
C LYS A 171 -19.46 0.37 -10.50
N ALA A 172 -18.19 0.20 -10.09
CA ALA A 172 -17.30 -0.83 -10.62
C ALA A 172 -17.60 -2.24 -10.09
N LEU A 173 -18.19 -2.35 -8.89
CA LEU A 173 -18.54 -3.61 -8.26
C LEU A 173 -19.83 -4.23 -8.80
N GLU A 174 -19.85 -5.56 -8.86
CA GLU A 174 -21.09 -6.32 -8.98
C GLU A 174 -21.95 -6.14 -7.72
N PRO A 175 -23.30 -6.27 -7.84
CA PRO A 175 -24.17 -6.31 -6.68
C PRO A 175 -23.75 -7.39 -5.68
N GLY A 176 -23.57 -7.02 -4.40
CA GLY A 176 -23.08 -7.92 -3.37
C GLY A 176 -21.56 -8.07 -3.33
N GLY A 177 -20.83 -7.43 -4.24
CA GLY A 177 -19.37 -7.34 -4.21
C GLY A 177 -18.87 -6.58 -2.99
N TRP A 178 -17.58 -6.67 -2.71
CA TRP A 178 -16.98 -6.05 -1.53
C TRP A 178 -15.79 -5.14 -1.85
N PHE A 179 -15.57 -4.16 -0.98
CA PHE A 179 -14.43 -3.26 -0.99
C PHE A 179 -13.62 -3.43 0.29
N GLY A 180 -12.39 -3.93 0.17
CA GLY A 180 -11.45 -4.08 1.26
C GLY A 180 -10.47 -2.90 1.29
N ILE A 181 -10.26 -2.34 2.46
CA ILE A 181 -9.32 -1.23 2.68
C ILE A 181 -8.39 -1.59 3.83
N GLN A 182 -7.10 -1.57 3.58
CA GLN A 182 -6.07 -1.47 4.60
C GLN A 182 -5.55 -0.04 4.56
N GLU A 183 -5.72 0.72 5.65
CA GLU A 183 -5.36 2.14 5.65
C GLU A 183 -5.02 2.66 7.04
N HIS A 184 -4.35 3.80 7.04
CA HIS A 184 -4.05 4.56 8.23
C HIS A 184 -5.10 5.64 8.48
N PHE A 185 -5.44 5.84 9.74
CA PHE A 185 -6.44 6.82 10.17
C PHE A 185 -5.90 7.73 11.26
N ALA A 186 -6.18 9.01 11.16
CA ALA A 186 -5.85 9.93 12.23
C ALA A 186 -6.72 9.65 13.46
N GLY A 187 -6.09 9.29 14.58
CA GLY A 187 -6.74 9.23 15.89
C GLY A 187 -6.91 10.63 16.47
N ARG A 188 -5.98 11.57 16.17
CA ARG A 188 -6.01 12.98 16.57
C ARG A 188 -5.53 13.86 15.41
N SER A 189 -6.18 14.98 15.18
CA SER A 189 -5.91 15.84 14.01
C SER A 189 -4.51 16.48 13.99
N ALA A 190 -3.88 16.67 15.14
CA ALA A 190 -2.60 17.38 15.29
C ALA A 190 -1.40 16.77 14.52
N TRP A 191 -1.47 15.51 14.08
CA TRP A 191 -0.37 14.82 13.44
C TRP A 191 -0.55 14.61 11.93
N ARG A 192 -1.67 15.05 11.36
CA ARG A 192 -1.97 14.94 9.92
C ARG A 192 -0.88 15.57 9.07
N GLU A 193 -0.49 16.81 9.37
CA GLU A 193 0.49 17.55 8.57
C GLU A 193 1.83 16.83 8.43
N PHE A 194 2.29 16.16 9.49
CA PHE A 194 3.55 15.42 9.43
C PHE A 194 3.46 14.22 8.49
N ILE A 195 2.39 13.42 8.60
CA ILE A 195 2.19 12.23 7.75
C ILE A 195 1.88 12.64 6.32
N ASP A 196 0.99 13.60 6.13
CA ASP A 196 0.61 14.12 4.82
C ASP A 196 1.82 14.75 4.11
N GLY A 197 2.68 15.45 4.85
CA GLY A 197 3.91 16.02 4.30
C GLY A 197 4.93 14.95 3.90
N TYR A 198 5.06 13.88 4.67
CA TYR A 198 6.02 12.81 4.41
C TYR A 198 5.60 11.91 3.24
N TYR A 199 4.34 11.46 3.21
CA TYR A 199 3.82 10.55 2.20
C TYR A 199 3.10 11.23 1.05
N ARG A 200 2.89 12.54 1.10
CA ARG A 200 2.07 13.29 0.13
C ARG A 200 0.61 12.79 0.08
N THR A 201 0.11 12.30 1.20
CA THR A 201 -1.24 11.74 1.37
C THR A 201 -2.22 12.76 1.98
N ARG A 202 -3.45 12.35 2.17
CA ARG A 202 -4.50 13.04 2.93
C ARG A 202 -5.05 12.09 3.97
N LEU A 203 -4.33 11.96 5.08
CA LEU A 203 -4.70 11.05 6.16
C LEU A 203 -6.14 11.34 6.63
N GLY A 204 -7.02 10.34 6.51
CA GLY A 204 -8.43 10.47 6.83
C GLY A 204 -8.77 10.19 8.28
N LEU A 205 -9.99 10.59 8.67
CA LEU A 205 -10.65 10.07 9.87
C LEU A 205 -11.47 8.84 9.46
N ARG A 206 -11.55 7.85 10.34
CA ARG A 206 -12.41 6.67 10.15
C ARG A 206 -13.86 7.08 9.81
N GLY A 207 -14.41 8.10 10.50
CA GLY A 207 -15.76 8.59 10.25
C GLY A 207 -15.99 9.11 8.82
N GLU A 208 -14.98 9.73 8.20
CA GLU A 208 -15.06 10.20 6.80
C GLU A 208 -15.29 9.03 5.83
N TYR A 209 -14.60 7.90 6.06
CA TYR A 209 -14.77 6.69 5.24
C TYR A 209 -16.15 6.05 5.43
N LEU A 210 -16.62 5.98 6.68
CA LEU A 210 -17.95 5.42 6.96
C LEU A 210 -19.07 6.25 6.33
N THR A 211 -18.99 7.58 6.42
CA THR A 211 -19.96 8.50 5.80
C THR A 211 -19.95 8.35 4.27
N ALA A 212 -18.78 8.30 3.65
CA ALA A 212 -18.65 8.12 2.20
C ALA A 212 -19.17 6.74 1.75
N ALA A 213 -18.88 5.69 2.51
CA ALA A 213 -19.35 4.34 2.25
C ALA A 213 -20.88 4.26 2.28
N GLU A 214 -21.51 4.76 3.35
CA GLU A 214 -22.95 4.79 3.52
C GLU A 214 -23.65 5.56 2.38
N ALA A 215 -23.13 6.75 2.04
CA ALA A 215 -23.65 7.56 0.95
C ALA A 215 -23.60 6.85 -0.41
N ALA A 216 -22.59 6.00 -0.64
CA ALA A 216 -22.44 5.19 -1.86
C ALA A 216 -23.18 3.84 -1.83
N GLY A 217 -23.91 3.53 -0.74
CA GLY A 217 -24.69 2.30 -0.61
C GLY A 217 -23.91 1.10 -0.10
N PHE A 218 -22.78 1.33 0.58
CA PHE A 218 -22.02 0.28 1.25
C PHE A 218 -22.43 0.12 2.72
N GLU A 219 -22.30 -1.11 3.20
CA GLU A 219 -22.37 -1.48 4.61
C GLU A 219 -20.98 -1.94 5.09
N LEU A 220 -20.51 -1.45 6.23
CA LEU A 220 -19.31 -1.97 6.88
C LEU A 220 -19.65 -3.34 7.51
N VAL A 221 -19.02 -4.40 7.02
CA VAL A 221 -19.29 -5.78 7.46
C VAL A 221 -18.16 -6.40 8.28
N ASN A 222 -16.96 -5.83 8.21
CA ASN A 222 -15.82 -6.21 9.05
C ASN A 222 -14.93 -5.00 9.30
N GLU A 223 -14.44 -4.88 10.52
CA GLU A 223 -13.43 -3.90 10.91
C GLU A 223 -12.50 -4.52 11.94
N GLU A 224 -11.20 -4.34 11.74
CA GLU A 224 -10.18 -4.78 12.67
C GLU A 224 -9.15 -3.66 12.88
N ASP A 225 -8.80 -3.39 14.13
CA ASP A 225 -7.71 -2.49 14.51
C ASP A 225 -6.43 -3.31 14.70
N VAL A 226 -5.47 -3.12 13.81
CA VAL A 226 -4.18 -3.83 13.83
C VAL A 226 -3.02 -2.92 14.27
N THR A 227 -3.33 -1.76 14.84
CA THR A 227 -2.37 -0.70 15.18
C THR A 227 -1.20 -1.20 16.00
N ASP A 228 -1.46 -1.94 17.09
CA ASP A 228 -0.42 -2.45 17.97
C ASP A 228 0.51 -3.44 17.26
N SER A 229 -0.07 -4.29 16.40
CA SER A 229 0.68 -5.30 15.66
C SER A 229 1.51 -4.74 14.50
N VAL A 230 1.24 -3.51 14.04
CA VAL A 230 2.03 -2.88 12.96
C VAL A 230 3.06 -1.88 13.48
N ALA A 231 2.98 -1.43 14.72
CA ALA A 231 3.92 -0.45 15.27
C ALA A 231 5.39 -0.92 15.18
N GLU A 232 5.63 -2.23 15.36
CA GLU A 232 6.96 -2.85 15.28
C GLU A 232 7.59 -2.72 13.88
N PHE A 233 6.81 -2.59 12.83
CA PHE A 233 7.32 -2.38 11.46
C PHE A 233 8.28 -1.19 11.38
N TRP A 234 8.00 -0.13 12.13
CA TRP A 234 8.86 1.06 12.16
C TRP A 234 10.18 0.79 12.86
N VAL A 235 10.19 -0.04 13.92
CA VAL A 235 11.41 -0.43 14.64
C VAL A 235 12.30 -1.28 13.74
N GLN A 236 11.75 -2.32 13.09
CA GLN A 236 12.49 -3.16 12.16
C GLN A 236 12.98 -2.38 10.93
N SER A 237 12.20 -1.40 10.48
CA SER A 237 12.58 -0.49 9.39
C SER A 237 13.76 0.41 9.77
N MET A 238 13.81 0.92 11.01
CA MET A 238 14.95 1.67 11.54
C MET A 238 16.20 0.79 11.70
N ALA A 239 16.02 -0.43 12.20
CA ALA A 239 17.12 -1.40 12.32
C ALA A 239 17.74 -1.72 10.96
N TRP A 240 16.91 -1.95 9.93
CA TRP A 240 17.39 -2.13 8.56
C TRP A 240 18.15 -0.91 8.04
N ASN A 241 17.62 0.31 8.25
CA ASN A 241 18.28 1.55 7.84
C ASN A 241 19.68 1.68 8.49
N THR A 242 19.79 1.33 9.78
CA THR A 242 21.07 1.38 10.51
C THR A 242 22.08 0.37 9.94
N ALA A 243 21.64 -0.87 9.73
CA ALA A 243 22.49 -1.91 9.15
C ALA A 243 22.96 -1.57 7.73
N GLU A 244 22.07 -0.95 6.93
CA GLU A 244 22.42 -0.49 5.59
C GLU A 244 23.40 0.68 5.62
N LEU A 245 23.23 1.61 6.55
CA LEU A 245 24.17 2.71 6.74
C LEU A 245 25.57 2.21 7.12
N ASP A 246 25.66 1.21 8.01
CA ASP A 246 26.93 0.58 8.37
C ASP A 246 27.57 -0.13 7.17
N ARG A 247 26.79 -0.79 6.33
CA ARG A 247 27.25 -1.41 5.09
C ARG A 247 27.83 -0.38 4.10
N LEU A 248 27.16 0.76 3.92
CA LEU A 248 27.64 1.87 3.09
C LEU A 248 28.96 2.45 3.62
N ARG A 249 29.08 2.64 4.95
CA ARG A 249 30.29 3.16 5.60
C ARG A 249 31.47 2.20 5.50
N ALA A 250 31.20 0.89 5.47
CA ALA A 250 32.22 -0.13 5.28
C ALA A 250 32.70 -0.26 3.81
N GLY A 251 32.22 0.58 2.90
CA GLY A 251 32.57 0.54 1.47
C GLY A 251 31.92 -0.58 0.66
N ALA A 252 30.95 -1.30 1.24
CA ALA A 252 30.20 -2.36 0.59
C ALA A 252 28.97 -1.82 -0.18
N GLY A 253 28.90 -0.49 -0.39
CA GLY A 253 27.83 0.21 -1.10
C GLY A 253 28.09 0.35 -2.60
N PRO A 254 27.08 0.80 -3.37
CA PRO A 254 27.29 1.24 -4.74
C PRO A 254 28.38 2.34 -4.72
N GLY A 255 29.34 2.23 -5.64
CA GLY A 255 30.45 3.19 -5.79
C GLY A 255 29.96 4.60 -6.13
N ALA A 256 30.89 5.53 -6.39
CA ALA A 256 30.62 6.93 -6.72
C ALA A 256 29.66 7.15 -7.90
N ASP A 257 29.38 6.11 -8.69
CA ASP A 257 28.44 6.05 -9.82
C ASP A 257 27.05 5.49 -9.42
N ALA A 258 26.60 5.72 -8.17
CA ALA A 258 25.31 5.24 -7.70
C ALA A 258 24.16 5.73 -8.62
N GLU A 259 23.34 4.77 -9.06
CA GLU A 259 22.14 5.04 -9.87
C GLU A 259 21.25 6.09 -9.20
N PRO A 260 20.61 6.99 -9.97
CA PRO A 260 19.64 7.94 -9.43
C PRO A 260 18.54 7.18 -8.63
N GLY A 261 18.34 7.55 -7.35
CA GLY A 261 17.38 6.89 -6.46
C GLY A 261 17.97 5.85 -5.53
N ALA A 262 19.30 5.61 -5.53
CA ALA A 262 19.96 4.77 -4.55
C ALA A 262 19.88 5.40 -3.13
N TRP A 263 19.87 4.54 -2.09
CA TRP A 263 19.96 4.98 -0.70
C TRP A 263 21.31 5.65 -0.44
N THR A 264 21.27 6.86 0.11
CA THR A 264 22.44 7.58 0.62
C THR A 264 22.43 7.56 2.14
N GLY A 265 23.60 7.81 2.77
CA GLY A 265 23.69 7.91 4.24
C GLY A 265 22.72 8.94 4.80
N GLU A 266 22.65 10.12 4.20
CA GLU A 266 21.73 11.18 4.62
C GLU A 266 20.25 10.75 4.53
N ARG A 267 19.84 10.07 3.44
CA ARG A 267 18.48 9.56 3.27
C ARG A 267 18.12 8.48 4.30
N LEU A 268 19.07 7.61 4.64
CA LEU A 268 18.89 6.59 5.68
C LEU A 268 18.71 7.23 7.05
N GLU A 269 19.50 8.25 7.39
CA GLU A 269 19.38 9.00 8.63
C GLU A 269 18.04 9.76 8.72
N GLN A 270 17.62 10.45 7.65
CA GLN A 270 16.32 11.12 7.57
C GLN A 270 15.16 10.11 7.70
N SER A 271 15.25 8.97 7.03
CA SER A 271 14.27 7.88 7.10
C SER A 271 14.17 7.34 8.53
N THR A 272 15.29 7.13 9.21
CA THR A 272 15.33 6.64 10.60
C THR A 272 14.65 7.64 11.55
N LEU A 273 14.92 8.94 11.39
CA LEU A 273 14.25 9.98 12.17
C LEU A 273 12.72 9.99 11.94
N ALA A 274 12.28 9.85 10.70
CA ALA A 274 10.85 9.78 10.39
C ALA A 274 10.20 8.52 11.00
N HIS A 275 10.83 7.35 10.84
CA HIS A 275 10.32 6.08 11.40
C HIS A 275 10.26 6.10 12.94
N SER A 276 11.19 6.78 13.61
CA SER A 276 11.13 6.94 15.07
C SER A 276 9.90 7.75 15.52
N ARG A 277 9.47 8.74 14.72
CA ARG A 277 8.25 9.49 14.96
C ARG A 277 7.01 8.65 14.66
N PHE A 278 7.00 7.91 13.54
CA PHE A 278 5.93 6.99 13.20
C PHE A 278 5.72 5.95 14.29
N PHE A 279 6.78 5.29 14.76
CA PHE A 279 6.68 4.34 15.87
C PHE A 279 5.91 4.92 17.06
N ARG A 280 6.25 6.14 17.50
CA ARG A 280 5.54 6.81 18.61
C ARG A 280 4.08 7.09 18.27
N LEU A 281 3.78 7.56 17.04
CA LEU A 281 2.41 7.89 16.63
C LEU A 281 1.50 6.66 16.64
N TRP A 282 2.02 5.49 16.18
CA TRP A 282 1.27 4.23 16.20
C TRP A 282 1.13 3.70 17.63
N ARG A 283 2.23 3.62 18.37
CA ARG A 283 2.20 3.15 19.75
C ARG A 283 1.29 3.96 20.68
N ASP A 284 1.19 5.27 20.46
CA ASP A 284 0.33 6.15 21.23
C ASP A 284 -1.10 6.27 20.63
N HIS A 285 -1.43 5.46 19.62
CA HIS A 285 -2.71 5.46 18.89
C HIS A 285 -3.09 6.85 18.33
N ALA A 286 -2.12 7.74 18.13
CA ALA A 286 -2.32 9.01 17.44
C ALA A 286 -2.59 8.81 15.95
N VAL A 287 -2.08 7.71 15.40
CA VAL A 287 -2.43 7.14 14.10
C VAL A 287 -2.78 5.68 14.31
N GLN A 288 -3.80 5.22 13.63
CA GLN A 288 -4.30 3.85 13.71
C GLN A 288 -4.23 3.19 12.35
N THR A 289 -3.89 1.90 12.30
CA THR A 289 -4.00 1.08 11.09
C THR A 289 -5.19 0.15 11.23
N ARG A 290 -6.09 0.19 10.25
CA ARG A 290 -7.32 -0.62 10.28
C ARG A 290 -7.50 -1.37 8.98
N LEU A 291 -8.09 -2.56 9.13
CA LEU A 291 -8.60 -3.37 8.04
C LEU A 291 -10.12 -3.20 8.01
N LEU A 292 -10.66 -2.71 6.92
CA LEU A 292 -12.09 -2.48 6.73
C LEU A 292 -12.59 -3.30 5.56
N ARG A 293 -13.72 -3.97 5.70
CA ARG A 293 -14.44 -4.57 4.59
C ARG A 293 -15.84 -3.99 4.50
N PHE A 294 -16.13 -3.41 3.35
CA PHE A 294 -17.44 -2.91 2.98
C PHE A 294 -18.10 -3.84 1.99
N ARG A 295 -19.41 -4.04 2.11
CA ARG A 295 -20.23 -4.79 1.17
C ARG A 295 -21.17 -3.84 0.45
N LEU A 296 -21.19 -3.90 -0.88
CA LEU A 296 -22.16 -3.14 -1.66
C LEU A 296 -23.55 -3.77 -1.51
N GLY A 297 -24.52 -2.96 -1.05
CA GLY A 297 -25.92 -3.37 -0.94
C GLY A 297 -26.48 -3.78 -2.30
N GLY A 298 -27.27 -4.85 -2.34
CA GLY A 298 -28.09 -5.12 -3.51
C GLY A 298 -29.14 -4.01 -3.65
N ARG A 299 -29.20 -3.32 -4.78
CA ARG A 299 -30.36 -2.46 -5.04
C ARG A 299 -31.60 -3.32 -4.94
N ARG A 300 -32.50 -2.98 -4.02
CA ARG A 300 -33.84 -3.56 -3.94
C ARG A 300 -34.64 -3.18 -5.18
#